data_75c0654bbe1809e5e6dc5eda8a73332d
#
_entry.id   75c0654bbe1809e5e6dc5eda8a73332d
#
_cell.length_a   1.000
_cell.length_b   1.000
_cell.length_c   1.000
_cell.angle_alpha   90.00
_cell.angle_beta   90.00
_cell.angle_gamma   90.00
#
_symmetry.space_group_name_H-M   'P 1'
#
loop_
_entity.id
_entity.type
_entity.pdbx_description
1 polymer ?
#
loop_
_entity_poly.entity_id
_entity_poly.type
_entity_poly.pdbx_seq_one_letter_code
_entity_poly.pdbx_strand_id
1 'polypeptide(L)'
;MIVCIAEKPSVARDIARILGATTAKSGYMEGNGYQVTWTFGHLCELKEPNDYHENWKHWSLAALPMIPERFGIKVIPEDSIKKQFSIIEKLYAGADEIINCGDAGQEGELIQRWVMQKANVKCPVKRLWISSMTDEAILQGFQNLRDEQQYQPLYMAGLSRAIGDWMLGMNATRLYTLKYGQNKQVLSIGRVQTPTLALIVNRQKEIDNFKPEPYWVLATIYRDTLFTATSGKFTNKEEGEKAFATIEGKPFTIKSVQKKKGTETPPHLYDLTSLQVDCNRKFSYSAETTLNLIQSLYEKKFTTYPRVDTQYLSDDIYPKCPQILNGLSQCKIESQPKYMPWIRNLAAISKKLPKSKKVFDTSKVTDHHAIIPTGVPVQGLTIMEQNVFDLIATRFISAFYPDCKFSTTTVLGEVDGIEFKVTGKEILEEGWRCLTESSSTKNEKNDMPSNNMASQENEANTSSSLRGGVEGENITLPTFTQGESGPHTPTLTEKQTTPPKFYTEASLLR
;
A
#
# COMPACT_ATOMS: atom_id res chain seq x y z
N MET A 1 -39.84 14.83 -3.94
CA MET A 1 -38.52 15.33 -3.49
C MET A 1 -37.52 14.18 -3.53
N ILE A 2 -36.37 14.37 -4.16
CA ILE A 2 -35.30 13.35 -4.22
C ILE A 2 -34.33 13.59 -3.05
N VAL A 3 -34.11 12.55 -2.25
CA VAL A 3 -33.19 12.63 -1.12
C VAL A 3 -31.88 11.94 -1.45
N CYS A 4 -30.76 12.65 -1.42
CA CYS A 4 -29.42 12.10 -1.57
C CYS A 4 -28.78 11.94 -0.18
N ILE A 5 -28.12 10.83 0.09
CA ILE A 5 -27.39 10.62 1.34
C ILE A 5 -25.95 10.27 1.07
N ALA A 6 -25.01 11.06 1.58
CA ALA A 6 -23.58 10.82 1.50
C ALA A 6 -23.02 10.32 2.84
N GLU A 7 -21.83 9.76 2.85
CA GLU A 7 -21.19 9.23 4.05
C GLU A 7 -20.63 10.33 4.97
N LYS A 8 -20.34 11.53 4.39
CA LYS A 8 -19.71 12.64 5.11
C LYS A 8 -20.29 13.99 4.70
N PRO A 9 -20.28 14.99 5.62
CA PRO A 9 -20.79 16.33 5.31
C PRO A 9 -20.06 17.04 4.16
N SER A 10 -18.74 16.81 3.98
CA SER A 10 -17.96 17.40 2.90
C SER A 10 -18.44 16.91 1.53
N VAL A 11 -18.59 15.60 1.41
CA VAL A 11 -19.08 14.94 0.19
C VAL A 11 -20.50 15.38 -0.14
N ALA A 12 -21.38 15.46 0.87
CA ALA A 12 -22.75 15.93 0.69
C ALA A 12 -22.80 17.37 0.15
N ARG A 13 -21.96 18.27 0.67
CA ARG A 13 -21.90 19.66 0.19
C ARG A 13 -21.41 19.76 -1.26
N ASP A 14 -20.44 18.94 -1.67
CA ASP A 14 -19.99 18.89 -3.07
C ASP A 14 -21.11 18.42 -4.00
N ILE A 15 -21.79 17.34 -3.63
CA ILE A 15 -22.94 16.81 -4.39
C ILE A 15 -24.06 17.87 -4.44
N ALA A 16 -24.42 18.48 -3.31
CA ALA A 16 -25.45 19.51 -3.22
C ALA A 16 -25.16 20.71 -4.14
N ARG A 17 -23.91 21.19 -4.14
CA ARG A 17 -23.47 22.28 -5.03
C ARG A 17 -23.68 21.92 -6.51
N ILE A 18 -23.31 20.72 -6.90
CA ILE A 18 -23.44 20.25 -8.29
C ILE A 18 -24.89 20.08 -8.70
N LEU A 19 -25.74 19.61 -7.79
CA LEU A 19 -27.19 19.45 -8.04
C LEU A 19 -27.99 20.76 -7.93
N GLY A 20 -27.35 21.85 -7.48
CA GLY A 20 -28.04 23.14 -7.25
C GLY A 20 -28.84 23.19 -5.95
N ALA A 21 -28.59 22.28 -5.00
CA ALA A 21 -29.19 22.27 -3.67
C ALA A 21 -28.35 23.15 -2.73
N THR A 22 -28.45 24.46 -2.84
CA THR A 22 -27.52 25.42 -2.19
C THR A 22 -28.03 25.99 -0.88
N THR A 23 -29.30 25.74 -0.51
CA THR A 23 -29.88 26.26 0.75
C THR A 23 -29.49 25.35 1.92
N ALA A 24 -28.69 25.88 2.86
CA ALA A 24 -28.30 25.14 4.05
C ALA A 24 -29.45 25.04 5.06
N LYS A 25 -29.68 23.83 5.53
CA LYS A 25 -30.62 23.49 6.60
C LYS A 25 -29.89 22.75 7.74
N SER A 26 -30.59 22.51 8.84
CA SER A 26 -30.01 21.72 9.94
C SER A 26 -29.89 20.26 9.47
N GLY A 27 -28.65 19.78 9.25
CA GLY A 27 -28.34 18.39 8.87
C GLY A 27 -28.51 18.03 7.39
N TYR A 28 -28.81 19.00 6.51
CA TYR A 28 -28.92 18.78 5.06
C TYR A 28 -28.83 20.06 4.24
N MET A 29 -28.67 19.94 2.95
CA MET A 29 -28.77 21.00 1.94
C MET A 29 -30.02 20.81 1.10
N GLU A 30 -30.66 21.87 0.63
CA GLU A 30 -31.91 21.80 -0.13
C GLU A 30 -31.90 22.75 -1.34
N GLY A 31 -32.52 22.34 -2.41
CA GLY A 31 -32.72 23.14 -3.61
C GLY A 31 -32.88 22.29 -4.87
N ASN A 32 -33.41 22.88 -5.94
CA ASN A 32 -33.52 22.25 -7.25
C ASN A 32 -34.22 20.86 -7.25
N GLY A 33 -35.19 20.63 -6.32
CA GLY A 33 -35.86 19.34 -6.20
C GLY A 33 -35.08 18.27 -5.40
N TYR A 34 -33.95 18.61 -4.86
CA TYR A 34 -33.09 17.70 -4.08
C TYR A 34 -32.98 18.14 -2.62
N GLN A 35 -32.86 17.15 -1.74
CA GLN A 35 -32.42 17.29 -0.35
C GLN A 35 -31.19 16.41 -0.16
N VAL A 36 -30.03 16.99 0.12
CA VAL A 36 -28.76 16.27 0.24
C VAL A 36 -28.33 16.25 1.69
N THR A 37 -28.40 15.09 2.31
CA THR A 37 -28.04 14.85 3.70
C THR A 37 -26.78 13.96 3.79
N TRP A 38 -26.35 13.66 5.02
CA TRP A 38 -25.12 12.92 5.28
C TRP A 38 -25.18 12.10 6.55
N THR A 39 -24.31 11.12 6.64
CA THR A 39 -23.95 10.45 7.88
C THR A 39 -22.60 10.97 8.39
N PHE A 40 -22.15 10.50 9.55
CA PHE A 40 -20.82 10.75 10.12
C PHE A 40 -19.98 9.46 10.14
N GLY A 41 -20.00 8.68 9.07
CA GLY A 41 -19.69 7.28 9.08
C GLY A 41 -20.90 6.48 9.63
N HIS A 42 -20.69 5.48 10.46
CA HIS A 42 -21.80 4.70 11.03
C HIS A 42 -22.71 5.53 11.94
N LEU A 43 -24.02 5.57 11.63
CA LEU A 43 -25.07 6.03 12.55
C LEU A 43 -25.76 4.85 13.24
N CYS A 44 -25.64 3.65 12.67
CA CYS A 44 -26.21 2.43 13.18
C CYS A 44 -25.10 1.39 13.46
N GLU A 45 -25.34 0.53 14.42
CA GLU A 45 -24.46 -0.58 14.80
C GLU A 45 -25.28 -1.84 15.05
N LEU A 46 -24.63 -3.01 15.07
CA LEU A 46 -25.29 -4.23 15.53
C LEU A 46 -25.64 -4.09 17.01
N LYS A 47 -26.76 -4.66 17.39
CA LYS A 47 -27.17 -4.73 18.78
C LYS A 47 -26.10 -5.42 19.64
N GLU A 48 -25.96 -4.96 20.88
CA GLU A 48 -25.08 -5.59 21.86
C GLU A 48 -25.72 -6.84 22.48
N PRO A 49 -24.94 -7.72 23.14
CA PRO A 49 -25.49 -8.94 23.75
C PRO A 49 -26.68 -8.71 24.66
N ASN A 50 -26.64 -7.66 25.48
CA ASN A 50 -27.74 -7.33 26.42
C ASN A 50 -29.00 -6.79 25.70
N ASP A 51 -28.91 -6.35 24.46
CA ASP A 51 -30.08 -5.96 23.64
C ASP A 51 -30.90 -7.18 23.19
N TYR A 52 -30.31 -8.38 23.24
CA TYR A 52 -30.96 -9.66 22.87
C TYR A 52 -31.48 -10.42 24.12
N HIS A 53 -30.63 -10.51 25.14
CA HIS A 53 -30.92 -11.26 26.37
C HIS A 53 -30.34 -10.57 27.58
N GLU A 54 -31.13 -10.36 28.62
CA GLU A 54 -30.70 -9.77 29.90
C GLU A 54 -29.54 -10.56 30.54
N ASN A 55 -29.55 -11.88 30.42
CA ASN A 55 -28.50 -12.77 30.97
C ASN A 55 -27.13 -12.56 30.27
N TRP A 56 -27.10 -11.95 29.07
CA TRP A 56 -25.87 -11.65 28.38
C TRP A 56 -25.25 -10.31 28.79
N LYS A 57 -25.90 -9.57 29.69
CA LYS A 57 -25.35 -8.36 30.28
C LYS A 57 -24.13 -8.65 31.15
N HIS A 58 -24.18 -9.71 31.94
CA HIS A 58 -23.08 -10.13 32.80
C HIS A 58 -22.22 -11.20 32.12
N TRP A 59 -20.91 -11.00 32.22
CA TRP A 59 -19.98 -11.96 31.64
C TRP A 59 -19.90 -13.22 32.50
N SER A 60 -20.30 -14.35 31.96
CA SER A 60 -20.20 -15.65 32.57
C SER A 60 -19.95 -16.73 31.52
N LEU A 61 -19.26 -17.80 31.89
CA LEU A 61 -19.05 -18.95 31.01
C LEU A 61 -20.34 -19.66 30.64
N ALA A 62 -21.33 -19.65 31.56
CA ALA A 62 -22.64 -20.28 31.34
C ALA A 62 -23.48 -19.57 30.27
N ALA A 63 -23.17 -18.28 29.97
CA ALA A 63 -23.86 -17.51 28.93
C ALA A 63 -23.28 -17.72 27.55
N LEU A 64 -22.19 -18.47 27.40
CA LEU A 64 -21.51 -18.71 26.12
C LEU A 64 -21.88 -20.08 25.53
N PRO A 65 -22.00 -20.18 24.21
CA PRO A 65 -21.89 -19.12 23.22
C PRO A 65 -23.16 -18.25 23.12
N MET A 66 -22.97 -16.94 22.92
CA MET A 66 -24.06 -16.01 22.63
C MET A 66 -24.34 -16.02 21.13
N ILE A 67 -25.45 -16.59 20.73
CA ILE A 67 -25.86 -16.71 19.34
C ILE A 67 -27.28 -16.15 19.21
N PRO A 68 -27.46 -14.90 18.73
CA PRO A 68 -28.77 -14.34 18.46
C PRO A 68 -29.51 -15.15 17.38
N GLU A 69 -30.80 -15.43 17.56
CA GLU A 69 -31.60 -16.05 16.51
C GLU A 69 -31.69 -15.18 15.26
N ARG A 70 -31.72 -13.86 15.45
CA ARG A 70 -31.72 -12.88 14.39
C ARG A 70 -30.92 -11.66 14.81
N PHE A 71 -29.95 -11.26 13.97
CA PHE A 71 -29.19 -10.03 14.21
C PHE A 71 -30.05 -8.80 13.93
N GLY A 72 -29.98 -7.83 14.83
CA GLY A 72 -30.64 -6.54 14.73
C GLY A 72 -29.65 -5.39 14.77
N ILE A 73 -30.12 -4.25 14.33
CA ILE A 73 -29.35 -2.98 14.35
C ILE A 73 -30.02 -1.98 15.30
N LYS A 74 -29.22 -1.09 15.89
CA LYS A 74 -29.66 0.04 16.69
C LYS A 74 -28.93 1.32 16.25
N VAL A 75 -29.54 2.47 16.51
CA VAL A 75 -28.86 3.76 16.37
C VAL A 75 -27.85 3.89 17.49
N ILE A 76 -26.64 4.32 17.13
CA ILE A 76 -25.57 4.58 18.11
C ILE A 76 -26.05 5.60 19.14
N PRO A 77 -25.90 5.37 20.47
CA PRO A 77 -26.54 6.15 21.52
C PRO A 77 -25.89 7.51 21.80
N GLU A 78 -25.27 8.13 20.80
CA GLU A 78 -24.69 9.47 20.88
C GLU A 78 -25.68 10.53 20.42
N ASP A 79 -25.79 11.65 21.14
CA ASP A 79 -26.82 12.68 20.89
C ASP A 79 -26.68 13.34 19.52
N SER A 80 -25.46 13.57 19.04
CA SER A 80 -25.19 14.08 17.71
C SER A 80 -25.70 13.16 16.61
N ILE A 81 -25.47 11.85 16.79
CA ILE A 81 -25.87 10.77 15.87
C ILE A 81 -27.41 10.63 15.87
N LYS A 82 -28.02 10.57 17.05
CA LYS A 82 -29.49 10.50 17.18
C LYS A 82 -30.17 11.69 16.51
N LYS A 83 -29.63 12.90 16.69
CA LYS A 83 -30.15 14.11 16.06
C LYS A 83 -30.08 14.01 14.54
N GLN A 84 -28.92 13.63 13.98
CA GLN A 84 -28.76 13.48 12.55
C GLN A 84 -29.62 12.36 11.99
N PHE A 85 -29.71 11.21 12.66
CA PHE A 85 -30.59 10.12 12.26
C PHE A 85 -32.05 10.55 12.22
N SER A 86 -32.54 11.30 13.22
CA SER A 86 -33.93 11.84 13.24
C SER A 86 -34.21 12.80 12.08
N ILE A 87 -33.21 13.58 11.63
CA ILE A 87 -33.32 14.43 10.44
C ILE A 87 -33.45 13.57 9.19
N ILE A 88 -32.57 12.58 9.02
CA ILE A 88 -32.59 11.65 7.88
C ILE A 88 -33.92 10.91 7.80
N GLU A 89 -34.42 10.38 8.93
CA GLU A 89 -35.69 9.67 9.01
C GLU A 89 -36.86 10.53 8.53
N LYS A 90 -36.90 11.83 8.92
CA LYS A 90 -37.92 12.77 8.44
C LYS A 90 -37.82 13.05 6.94
N LEU A 91 -36.60 13.20 6.42
CA LEU A 91 -36.36 13.42 5.00
C LEU A 91 -36.84 12.19 4.18
N TYR A 92 -36.54 10.99 4.65
CA TYR A 92 -36.91 9.75 3.99
C TYR A 92 -38.43 9.52 3.99
N ALA A 93 -39.14 9.95 5.06
CA ALA A 93 -40.58 9.87 5.12
C ALA A 93 -41.31 10.71 4.03
N GLY A 94 -40.68 11.76 3.54
CA GLY A 94 -41.19 12.62 2.47
C GLY A 94 -40.52 12.42 1.11
N ALA A 95 -39.66 11.39 0.96
CA ALA A 95 -38.92 11.17 -0.27
C ALA A 95 -39.74 10.38 -1.31
N ASP A 96 -39.73 10.81 -2.57
CA ASP A 96 -40.24 10.06 -3.72
C ASP A 96 -39.21 9.03 -4.19
N GLU A 97 -37.92 9.36 -4.07
CA GLU A 97 -36.77 8.52 -4.41
C GLU A 97 -35.59 8.86 -3.52
N ILE A 98 -34.77 7.88 -3.20
CA ILE A 98 -33.50 8.07 -2.48
C ILE A 98 -32.35 7.72 -3.41
N ILE A 99 -31.28 8.54 -3.35
CA ILE A 99 -30.02 8.26 -4.02
C ILE A 99 -28.96 8.00 -2.94
N ASN A 100 -28.50 6.75 -2.89
CA ASN A 100 -27.40 6.32 -2.04
C ASN A 100 -26.08 6.82 -2.65
N CYS A 101 -25.49 7.83 -2.02
CA CYS A 101 -24.20 8.44 -2.38
C CYS A 101 -23.10 8.10 -1.36
N GLY A 102 -23.23 6.99 -0.61
CA GLY A 102 -22.16 6.48 0.24
C GLY A 102 -20.91 6.14 -0.55
N ASP A 103 -19.77 6.11 0.11
CA ASP A 103 -18.52 5.73 -0.53
C ASP A 103 -18.71 4.40 -1.30
N ALA A 104 -18.15 4.33 -2.51
CA ALA A 104 -18.32 3.19 -3.40
C ALA A 104 -17.45 2.01 -2.92
N GLY A 105 -17.93 1.28 -1.95
CA GLY A 105 -17.26 0.14 -1.32
C GLY A 105 -18.15 -0.60 -0.35
N GLN A 106 -17.67 -1.72 0.16
CA GLN A 106 -18.41 -2.61 1.05
C GLN A 106 -18.89 -1.90 2.33
N GLU A 107 -18.03 -1.05 2.90
CA GLU A 107 -18.32 -0.33 4.14
C GLU A 107 -19.37 0.78 3.92
N GLY A 108 -19.19 1.59 2.85
CA GLY A 108 -20.15 2.64 2.51
C GLY A 108 -21.54 2.09 2.16
N GLU A 109 -21.59 0.92 1.52
CA GLU A 109 -22.84 0.21 1.27
C GLU A 109 -23.50 -0.24 2.58
N LEU A 110 -22.76 -0.82 3.51
CA LEU A 110 -23.25 -1.26 4.81
C LEU A 110 -23.80 -0.09 5.65
N ILE A 111 -23.04 1.01 5.75
CA ILE A 111 -23.42 2.22 6.50
C ILE A 111 -24.79 2.73 6.01
N GLN A 112 -24.93 2.94 4.70
CA GLN A 112 -26.14 3.56 4.15
C GLN A 112 -27.34 2.61 4.21
N ARG A 113 -27.15 1.32 3.94
CA ARG A 113 -28.22 0.31 4.02
C ARG A 113 -28.78 0.16 5.44
N TRP A 114 -27.92 0.22 6.45
CA TRP A 114 -28.39 0.15 7.84
C TRP A 114 -29.21 1.39 8.22
N VAL A 115 -28.83 2.58 7.76
CA VAL A 115 -29.62 3.79 7.99
C VAL A 115 -30.98 3.69 7.30
N MET A 116 -31.03 3.26 6.04
CA MET A 116 -32.28 3.07 5.27
C MET A 116 -33.16 2.00 5.89
N GLN A 117 -32.60 0.88 6.31
CA GLN A 117 -33.31 -0.20 6.99
C GLN A 117 -33.90 0.28 8.34
N LYS A 118 -33.11 1.03 9.12
CA LYS A 118 -33.56 1.54 10.42
C LYS A 118 -34.63 2.60 10.30
N ALA A 119 -34.56 3.43 9.27
CA ALA A 119 -35.56 4.44 8.92
C ALA A 119 -36.78 3.86 8.15
N ASN A 120 -36.81 2.54 7.91
CA ASN A 120 -37.91 1.83 7.25
C ASN A 120 -38.28 2.41 5.88
N VAL A 121 -37.30 2.67 5.03
CA VAL A 121 -37.45 3.20 3.67
C VAL A 121 -38.37 2.33 2.83
N LYS A 122 -39.31 2.96 2.08
CA LYS A 122 -40.31 2.31 1.22
C LYS A 122 -40.21 2.76 -0.23
N CYS A 123 -39.63 3.92 -0.51
CA CYS A 123 -39.51 4.44 -1.86
C CYS A 123 -38.35 3.76 -2.63
N PRO A 124 -38.30 3.90 -3.96
CA PRO A 124 -37.18 3.41 -4.77
C PRO A 124 -35.83 4.01 -4.34
N VAL A 125 -34.78 3.20 -4.44
CA VAL A 125 -33.42 3.62 -4.12
C VAL A 125 -32.54 3.39 -5.34
N LYS A 126 -31.76 4.41 -5.69
CA LYS A 126 -30.71 4.38 -6.70
C LYS A 126 -29.34 4.49 -6.05
N ARG A 127 -28.33 4.05 -6.75
CA ARG A 127 -26.94 4.06 -6.29
C ARG A 127 -26.06 4.94 -7.18
N LEU A 128 -25.43 5.94 -6.58
CA LEU A 128 -24.34 6.68 -7.19
C LEU A 128 -23.03 5.89 -6.95
N TRP A 129 -22.41 5.44 -8.04
CA TRP A 129 -21.15 4.69 -7.97
C TRP A 129 -20.06 5.41 -8.75
N ILE A 130 -19.16 6.06 -8.03
CA ILE A 130 -18.07 6.87 -8.60
C ILE A 130 -16.75 6.56 -7.91
N SER A 131 -15.64 6.61 -8.65
CA SER A 131 -14.28 6.37 -8.15
C SER A 131 -13.50 7.67 -7.91
N SER A 132 -14.11 8.82 -8.15
CA SER A 132 -13.49 10.14 -7.97
C SER A 132 -14.54 11.16 -7.54
N MET A 133 -14.12 12.16 -6.76
CA MET A 133 -14.96 13.25 -6.27
C MET A 133 -14.87 14.53 -7.12
N THR A 134 -14.30 14.44 -8.34
CA THR A 134 -14.30 15.58 -9.28
C THR A 134 -15.72 15.93 -9.71
N ASP A 135 -15.95 17.20 -10.02
CA ASP A 135 -17.26 17.68 -10.46
C ASP A 135 -17.78 16.90 -11.68
N GLU A 136 -16.86 16.60 -12.63
CA GLU A 136 -17.18 15.79 -13.81
C GLU A 136 -17.61 14.37 -13.44
N ALA A 137 -16.90 13.71 -12.52
CA ALA A 137 -17.25 12.36 -12.09
C ALA A 137 -18.60 12.30 -11.37
N ILE A 138 -18.92 13.30 -10.55
CA ILE A 138 -20.22 13.40 -9.89
C ILE A 138 -21.32 13.60 -10.92
N LEU A 139 -21.15 14.54 -11.87
CA LEU A 139 -22.14 14.78 -12.93
C LEU A 139 -22.39 13.53 -13.77
N GLN A 140 -21.33 12.86 -14.24
CA GLN A 140 -21.43 11.62 -14.99
C GLN A 140 -22.11 10.50 -14.17
N GLY A 141 -21.80 10.43 -12.88
CA GLY A 141 -22.40 9.46 -11.96
C GLY A 141 -23.91 9.65 -11.83
N PHE A 142 -24.40 10.88 -11.68
CA PHE A 142 -25.82 11.19 -11.62
C PHE A 142 -26.54 10.94 -12.94
N GLN A 143 -25.87 11.05 -14.08
CA GLN A 143 -26.42 10.65 -15.38
C GLN A 143 -26.52 9.12 -15.55
N ASN A 144 -25.76 8.35 -14.76
CA ASN A 144 -25.63 6.90 -14.85
C ASN A 144 -25.93 6.21 -13.51
N LEU A 145 -26.95 6.68 -12.79
CA LEU A 145 -27.39 6.06 -11.55
C LEU A 145 -27.76 4.58 -11.77
N ARG A 146 -27.34 3.74 -10.85
CA ARG A 146 -27.58 2.29 -10.90
C ARG A 146 -28.70 1.90 -9.95
N ASP A 147 -29.29 0.74 -10.21
CA ASP A 147 -30.25 0.15 -9.28
C ASP A 147 -29.50 -0.37 -8.05
N GLU A 148 -30.01 -0.07 -6.85
CA GLU A 148 -29.39 -0.50 -5.60
C GLU A 148 -29.37 -2.04 -5.47
N GLN A 149 -30.29 -2.76 -6.10
CA GLN A 149 -30.32 -4.23 -6.08
C GLN A 149 -29.06 -4.86 -6.68
N GLN A 150 -28.38 -4.18 -7.62
CA GLN A 150 -27.12 -4.65 -8.19
C GLN A 150 -26.01 -4.79 -7.13
N TYR A 151 -26.13 -4.05 -6.02
CA TYR A 151 -25.18 -4.03 -4.91
C TYR A 151 -25.59 -4.92 -3.74
N GLN A 152 -26.66 -5.70 -3.89
CA GLN A 152 -27.12 -6.63 -2.85
C GLN A 152 -26.03 -7.64 -2.43
N PRO A 153 -25.25 -8.26 -3.34
CA PRO A 153 -24.15 -9.14 -2.94
C PRO A 153 -23.08 -8.42 -2.13
N LEU A 154 -22.75 -7.16 -2.47
CA LEU A 154 -21.76 -6.35 -1.75
C LEU A 154 -22.25 -6.03 -0.32
N TYR A 155 -23.52 -5.64 -0.19
CA TYR A 155 -24.16 -5.44 1.11
C TYR A 155 -24.11 -6.71 1.97
N MET A 156 -24.48 -7.86 1.38
CA MET A 156 -24.46 -9.15 2.10
C MET A 156 -23.07 -9.55 2.54
N ALA A 157 -22.04 -9.25 1.74
CA ALA A 157 -20.66 -9.47 2.13
C ALA A 157 -20.26 -8.60 3.34
N GLY A 158 -20.62 -7.30 3.33
CA GLY A 158 -20.39 -6.38 4.45
C GLY A 158 -21.13 -6.81 5.71
N LEU A 159 -22.41 -7.18 5.59
CA LEU A 159 -23.22 -7.66 6.69
C LEU A 159 -22.66 -8.97 7.28
N SER A 160 -22.28 -9.94 6.44
CA SER A 160 -21.70 -11.20 6.89
C SER A 160 -20.40 -10.99 7.64
N ARG A 161 -19.56 -10.06 7.18
CA ARG A 161 -18.34 -9.67 7.87
C ARG A 161 -18.64 -9.07 9.25
N ALA A 162 -19.58 -8.12 9.32
CA ALA A 162 -19.96 -7.49 10.57
C ALA A 162 -20.54 -8.50 11.60
N ILE A 163 -21.38 -9.42 11.16
CA ILE A 163 -21.93 -10.50 11.98
C ILE A 163 -20.81 -11.45 12.43
N GLY A 164 -19.93 -11.86 11.54
CA GLY A 164 -18.79 -12.73 11.86
C GLY A 164 -17.83 -12.10 12.89
N ASP A 165 -17.54 -10.81 12.74
CA ASP A 165 -16.71 -10.05 13.67
C ASP A 165 -17.41 -9.91 15.04
N TRP A 166 -18.73 -9.70 15.07
CA TRP A 166 -19.53 -9.69 16.29
C TRP A 166 -19.51 -11.06 16.98
N MET A 167 -19.80 -12.13 16.23
CA MET A 167 -19.84 -13.50 16.76
C MET A 167 -18.50 -13.91 17.37
N LEU A 168 -17.41 -13.72 16.63
CA LEU A 168 -16.08 -14.05 17.13
C LEU A 168 -15.68 -13.11 18.27
N GLY A 169 -15.79 -11.81 18.06
CA GLY A 169 -15.31 -10.79 18.99
C GLY A 169 -16.02 -10.87 20.34
N MET A 170 -17.35 -10.93 20.36
CA MET A 170 -18.11 -10.97 21.60
C MET A 170 -17.91 -12.27 22.39
N ASN A 171 -17.95 -13.41 21.71
CA ASN A 171 -17.85 -14.71 22.38
C ASN A 171 -16.41 -15.02 22.82
N ALA A 172 -15.44 -14.88 21.90
CA ALA A 172 -14.06 -15.23 22.21
C ALA A 172 -13.42 -14.25 23.20
N THR A 173 -13.70 -12.95 23.10
CA THR A 173 -13.21 -11.96 24.06
C THR A 173 -13.69 -12.28 25.47
N ARG A 174 -14.98 -12.58 25.64
CA ARG A 174 -15.51 -12.95 26.96
C ARG A 174 -14.94 -14.27 27.49
N LEU A 175 -14.85 -15.29 26.62
CA LEU A 175 -14.29 -16.59 26.97
C LEU A 175 -12.84 -16.47 27.47
N TYR A 176 -11.99 -15.81 26.70
CA TYR A 176 -10.56 -15.66 27.02
C TYR A 176 -10.37 -14.77 28.26
N THR A 177 -11.12 -13.67 28.34
CA THR A 177 -11.07 -12.79 29.51
C THR A 177 -11.46 -13.51 30.79
N LEU A 178 -12.55 -14.30 30.75
CA LEU A 178 -13.01 -15.05 31.94
C LEU A 178 -12.05 -16.17 32.33
N LYS A 179 -11.39 -16.81 31.38
CA LYS A 179 -10.45 -17.92 31.66
C LYS A 179 -9.05 -17.45 32.02
N TYR A 180 -8.56 -16.41 31.39
CA TYR A 180 -7.14 -16.03 31.42
C TYR A 180 -6.91 -14.58 31.82
N GLY A 181 -7.94 -13.76 31.88
CA GLY A 181 -7.81 -12.35 32.26
C GLY A 181 -7.38 -12.19 33.71
N GLN A 182 -6.42 -11.33 33.97
CA GLN A 182 -5.95 -10.97 35.32
C GLN A 182 -6.27 -9.49 35.57
N ASN A 183 -6.51 -9.15 36.84
CA ASN A 183 -6.70 -7.76 37.28
C ASN A 183 -7.76 -6.97 36.46
N LYS A 184 -8.86 -7.62 36.09
CA LYS A 184 -9.93 -7.04 35.23
C LYS A 184 -9.48 -6.61 33.82
N GLN A 185 -8.34 -7.09 33.34
CA GLN A 185 -7.87 -6.84 31.99
C GLN A 185 -8.72 -7.61 30.98
N VAL A 186 -9.29 -6.91 30.01
CA VAL A 186 -10.02 -7.52 28.90
C VAL A 186 -9.01 -8.04 27.87
N LEU A 187 -9.13 -9.33 27.54
CA LEU A 187 -8.36 -9.99 26.49
C LEU A 187 -9.16 -9.95 25.18
N SER A 188 -8.99 -8.89 24.43
CA SER A 188 -9.71 -8.69 23.18
C SER A 188 -9.27 -9.69 22.10
N ILE A 189 -10.23 -10.40 21.54
CA ILE A 189 -10.03 -11.35 20.43
C ILE A 189 -10.75 -10.84 19.18
N GLY A 190 -10.07 -10.85 18.05
CA GLY A 190 -10.65 -10.41 16.80
C GLY A 190 -10.02 -11.10 15.59
N ARG A 191 -10.75 -11.10 14.50
CA ARG A 191 -10.39 -11.80 13.24
C ARG A 191 -9.07 -11.29 12.63
N VAL A 192 -8.73 -10.03 12.82
CA VAL A 192 -7.51 -9.42 12.28
C VAL A 192 -6.46 -9.23 13.36
N GLN A 193 -6.83 -8.59 14.48
CA GLN A 193 -5.88 -8.22 15.52
C GLN A 193 -5.19 -9.44 16.16
N THR A 194 -5.90 -10.54 16.38
CA THR A 194 -5.32 -11.72 17.05
C THR A 194 -4.31 -12.47 16.16
N PRO A 195 -4.59 -12.77 14.87
CA PRO A 195 -3.60 -13.33 13.99
C PRO A 195 -2.39 -12.41 13.79
N THR A 196 -2.61 -11.10 13.68
CA THR A 196 -1.51 -10.12 13.56
C THR A 196 -0.60 -10.15 14.79
N LEU A 197 -1.18 -10.16 16.00
CA LEU A 197 -0.42 -10.31 17.24
C LEU A 197 0.33 -11.65 17.28
N ALA A 198 -0.31 -12.73 16.83
CA ALA A 198 0.31 -14.06 16.80
C ALA A 198 1.55 -14.09 15.87
N LEU A 199 1.52 -13.42 14.74
CA LEU A 199 2.70 -13.28 13.86
C LEU A 199 3.86 -12.61 14.60
N ILE A 200 3.58 -11.50 15.29
CA ILE A 200 4.60 -10.75 16.05
C ILE A 200 5.18 -11.61 17.18
N VAL A 201 4.31 -12.27 17.96
CA VAL A 201 4.74 -13.15 19.07
C VAL A 201 5.55 -14.34 18.57
N ASN A 202 5.16 -14.96 17.46
CA ASN A 202 5.91 -16.06 16.88
C ASN A 202 7.30 -15.60 16.40
N ARG A 203 7.38 -14.42 15.74
CA ARG A 203 8.65 -13.82 15.34
C ARG A 203 9.53 -13.52 16.54
N GLN A 204 8.99 -13.03 17.64
CA GLN A 204 9.74 -12.82 18.88
C GLN A 204 10.32 -14.13 19.39
N LYS A 205 9.51 -15.20 19.43
CA LYS A 205 9.98 -16.54 19.84
C LYS A 205 11.08 -17.08 18.92
N GLU A 206 10.97 -16.86 17.61
CA GLU A 206 12.02 -17.23 16.64
C GLU A 206 13.33 -16.50 16.94
N ILE A 207 13.27 -15.22 17.27
CA ILE A 207 14.44 -14.41 17.62
C ILE A 207 15.04 -14.86 18.96
N ASP A 208 14.21 -15.03 20.00
CA ASP A 208 14.64 -15.39 21.36
C ASP A 208 15.28 -16.80 21.42
N ASN A 209 14.77 -17.73 20.62
CA ASN A 209 15.27 -19.10 20.54
C ASN A 209 16.35 -19.30 19.48
N PHE A 210 16.72 -18.24 18.75
CA PHE A 210 17.72 -18.35 17.70
C PHE A 210 19.10 -18.63 18.29
N LYS A 211 19.77 -19.60 17.72
CA LYS A 211 21.17 -19.94 18.06
C LYS A 211 22.05 -19.63 16.85
N PRO A 212 22.96 -18.67 16.96
CA PRO A 212 23.91 -18.39 15.89
C PRO A 212 24.78 -19.61 15.58
N GLU A 213 24.86 -19.96 14.32
CA GLU A 213 25.74 -21.02 13.83
C GLU A 213 26.84 -20.40 12.98
N PRO A 214 28.13 -20.77 13.23
CA PRO A 214 29.22 -20.28 12.41
C PRO A 214 29.18 -20.92 11.02
N TYR A 215 29.62 -20.17 10.02
CA TYR A 215 29.86 -20.64 8.67
C TYR A 215 31.03 -19.89 8.05
N TRP A 216 31.67 -20.47 7.06
CA TRP A 216 32.78 -19.87 6.36
C TRP A 216 32.46 -19.63 4.91
N VAL A 217 32.89 -18.46 4.42
CA VAL A 217 32.71 -18.05 3.03
C VAL A 217 34.09 -17.92 2.40
N LEU A 218 34.33 -18.72 1.36
CA LEU A 218 35.55 -18.62 0.55
C LEU A 218 35.32 -17.61 -0.56
N ALA A 219 36.21 -16.64 -0.64
CA ALA A 219 36.17 -15.61 -1.66
C ALA A 219 37.61 -15.29 -2.12
N THR A 220 37.71 -14.60 -3.23
CA THR A 220 39.02 -14.13 -3.69
C THR A 220 38.92 -12.80 -4.39
N ILE A 221 39.96 -11.98 -4.29
CA ILE A 221 40.09 -10.71 -4.99
C ILE A 221 41.00 -10.92 -6.20
N TYR A 222 40.45 -10.65 -7.39
CA TYR A 222 41.20 -10.65 -8.64
C TYR A 222 40.91 -9.36 -9.41
N ARG A 223 41.95 -8.60 -9.73
CA ARG A 223 41.86 -7.29 -10.39
C ARG A 223 40.83 -6.37 -9.68
N ASP A 224 41.04 -6.16 -8.38
CA ASP A 224 40.20 -5.33 -7.50
C ASP A 224 38.69 -5.73 -7.51
N THR A 225 38.38 -6.95 -7.89
CA THR A 225 37.05 -7.48 -7.92
C THR A 225 36.93 -8.70 -7.02
N LEU A 226 35.90 -8.69 -6.15
CA LEU A 226 35.59 -9.78 -5.24
C LEU A 226 34.80 -10.88 -5.93
N PHE A 227 35.37 -12.07 -6.01
CA PHE A 227 34.72 -13.28 -6.49
C PHE A 227 34.39 -14.20 -5.30
N THR A 228 33.19 -14.73 -5.25
CA THR A 228 32.76 -15.67 -4.21
C THR A 228 32.68 -17.08 -4.77
N ALA A 229 33.14 -18.06 -3.99
CA ALA A 229 33.09 -19.48 -4.41
C ALA A 229 31.61 -19.92 -4.69
N THR A 230 31.42 -20.64 -5.79
CA THR A 230 30.09 -21.15 -6.20
C THR A 230 29.60 -22.30 -5.32
N SER A 231 30.49 -22.96 -4.57
CA SER A 231 30.15 -23.97 -3.56
C SER A 231 29.28 -23.43 -2.41
N GLY A 232 29.19 -22.12 -2.29
CA GLY A 232 28.42 -21.46 -1.23
C GLY A 232 29.19 -21.37 0.10
N LYS A 233 28.48 -21.53 1.20
CA LYS A 233 29.06 -21.46 2.55
C LYS A 233 29.45 -22.85 3.06
N PHE A 234 30.60 -22.92 3.75
CA PHE A 234 31.01 -24.12 4.48
C PHE A 234 30.43 -24.08 5.89
N THR A 235 29.85 -25.17 6.34
CA THR A 235 29.34 -25.33 7.71
C THR A 235 30.41 -25.94 8.64
N ASN A 236 31.50 -26.47 8.05
CA ASN A 236 32.64 -27.03 8.74
C ASN A 236 33.90 -26.19 8.42
N LYS A 237 34.62 -25.76 9.47
CA LYS A 237 35.82 -24.95 9.34
C LYS A 237 36.94 -25.67 8.57
N GLU A 238 37.15 -26.96 8.87
CA GLU A 238 38.19 -27.78 8.25
C GLU A 238 37.99 -27.92 6.73
N GLU A 239 36.74 -28.02 6.27
CA GLU A 239 36.43 -28.06 4.83
C GLU A 239 36.76 -26.73 4.16
N GLY A 240 36.43 -25.60 4.82
CA GLY A 240 36.77 -24.26 4.35
C GLY A 240 38.26 -24.05 4.27
N GLU A 241 39.02 -24.42 5.35
CA GLU A 241 40.48 -24.31 5.40
C GLU A 241 41.16 -25.20 4.34
N LYS A 242 40.66 -26.41 4.10
CA LYS A 242 41.16 -27.28 3.05
C LYS A 242 40.93 -26.67 1.66
N ALA A 243 39.73 -26.12 1.41
CA ALA A 243 39.46 -25.44 0.15
C ALA A 243 40.33 -24.20 -0.04
N PHE A 244 40.57 -23.40 1.02
CA PHE A 244 41.48 -22.26 1.02
C PHE A 244 42.91 -22.69 0.68
N ALA A 245 43.46 -23.71 1.36
CA ALA A 245 44.82 -24.20 1.13
C ALA A 245 45.00 -24.75 -0.30
N THR A 246 43.92 -25.27 -0.92
CA THR A 246 43.96 -25.76 -2.31
C THR A 246 44.21 -24.64 -3.32
N ILE A 247 43.73 -23.41 -3.04
CA ILE A 247 43.82 -22.27 -3.99
C ILE A 247 44.96 -21.32 -3.68
N GLU A 248 45.52 -21.35 -2.48
CA GLU A 248 46.59 -20.44 -2.04
C GLU A 248 47.82 -20.57 -2.93
N GLY A 249 48.35 -19.46 -3.41
CA GLY A 249 49.55 -19.40 -4.26
C GLY A 249 49.37 -19.90 -5.71
N LYS A 250 48.17 -20.34 -6.12
CA LYS A 250 47.89 -20.76 -7.48
C LYS A 250 47.24 -19.63 -8.30
N PRO A 251 47.40 -19.60 -9.62
CA PRO A 251 46.80 -18.53 -10.42
C PRO A 251 45.26 -18.67 -10.53
N PHE A 252 44.57 -17.53 -10.47
CA PHE A 252 43.14 -17.43 -10.79
C PHE A 252 42.99 -17.31 -12.30
N THR A 253 42.07 -18.08 -12.90
CA THR A 253 41.85 -18.09 -14.35
C THR A 253 40.39 -17.83 -14.64
N ILE A 254 40.06 -16.90 -15.55
CA ILE A 254 38.72 -16.62 -16.02
C ILE A 254 38.24 -17.74 -16.95
N LYS A 255 37.23 -18.47 -16.56
CA LYS A 255 36.61 -19.57 -17.34
C LYS A 255 35.62 -19.08 -18.38
N SER A 256 34.75 -18.17 -17.97
CA SER A 256 33.76 -17.62 -18.88
C SER A 256 33.31 -16.23 -18.50
N VAL A 257 32.92 -15.45 -19.50
CA VAL A 257 32.29 -14.15 -19.36
C VAL A 257 30.99 -14.16 -20.15
N GLN A 258 29.85 -14.07 -19.45
CA GLN A 258 28.53 -14.09 -20.08
C GLN A 258 27.84 -12.75 -19.85
N LYS A 259 27.39 -12.12 -20.94
CA LYS A 259 26.59 -10.91 -20.91
C LYS A 259 25.15 -11.23 -21.32
N LYS A 260 24.20 -10.88 -20.48
CA LYS A 260 22.77 -11.07 -20.74
C LYS A 260 22.05 -9.73 -20.65
N LYS A 261 21.37 -9.34 -21.72
CA LYS A 261 20.49 -8.17 -21.71
C LYS A 261 19.16 -8.52 -21.05
N GLY A 262 18.66 -7.61 -20.24
CA GLY A 262 17.37 -7.73 -19.58
C GLY A 262 16.59 -6.41 -19.64
N THR A 263 15.31 -6.49 -19.36
CA THR A 263 14.42 -5.33 -19.22
C THR A 263 13.71 -5.40 -17.87
N GLU A 264 13.49 -4.22 -17.30
CA GLU A 264 12.74 -4.07 -16.06
C GLU A 264 11.60 -3.10 -16.32
N THR A 265 10.38 -3.62 -16.21
CA THR A 265 9.17 -2.83 -16.44
C THR A 265 8.90 -1.87 -15.29
N PRO A 266 8.16 -0.76 -15.53
CA PRO A 266 7.67 0.07 -14.45
C PRO A 266 6.92 -0.75 -13.39
N PRO A 267 7.01 -0.40 -12.11
CA PRO A 267 6.22 -1.04 -11.08
C PRO A 267 4.73 -0.80 -11.31
N HIS A 268 3.89 -1.74 -10.83
CA HIS A 268 2.44 -1.58 -10.90
C HIS A 268 1.97 -0.31 -10.19
N LEU A 269 0.79 0.20 -10.57
CA LEU A 269 0.13 1.27 -9.86
C LEU A 269 -0.16 0.86 -8.40
N TYR A 270 -0.59 1.81 -7.59
CA TYR A 270 -0.86 1.55 -6.19
C TYR A 270 -2.27 1.01 -5.95
N ASP A 271 -2.36 -0.06 -5.18
CA ASP A 271 -3.45 -0.36 -4.26
C ASP A 271 -3.15 0.26 -2.89
N LEU A 272 -4.07 0.17 -1.94
CA LEU A 272 -3.86 0.74 -0.60
C LEU A 272 -2.66 0.10 0.11
N THR A 273 -2.55 -1.21 0.07
CA THR A 273 -1.48 -1.96 0.77
C THR A 273 -0.09 -1.60 0.25
N SER A 274 0.12 -1.59 -1.06
CA SER A 274 1.42 -1.24 -1.64
C SER A 274 1.78 0.22 -1.40
N LEU A 275 0.80 1.14 -1.36
CA LEU A 275 1.03 2.52 -0.98
C LEU A 275 1.47 2.64 0.49
N GLN A 276 0.81 1.94 1.40
CA GLN A 276 1.17 1.91 2.82
C GLN A 276 2.59 1.36 3.03
N VAL A 277 2.94 0.28 2.31
CA VAL A 277 4.29 -0.30 2.34
C VAL A 277 5.36 0.71 1.89
N ASP A 278 5.13 1.41 0.79
CA ASP A 278 6.10 2.37 0.27
C ASP A 278 6.19 3.64 1.12
N CYS A 279 5.07 4.12 1.68
CA CYS A 279 5.06 5.22 2.64
C CYS A 279 5.80 4.86 3.94
N ASN A 280 5.63 3.65 4.46
CA ASN A 280 6.35 3.19 5.64
C ASN A 280 7.87 3.11 5.37
N ARG A 281 8.27 2.55 4.22
CA ARG A 281 9.69 2.41 3.86
C ARG A 281 10.40 3.74 3.65
N LYS A 282 9.73 4.70 2.98
CA LYS A 282 10.36 5.96 2.59
C LYS A 282 10.26 7.03 3.65
N PHE A 283 9.14 7.06 4.39
CA PHE A 283 8.81 8.17 5.29
C PHE A 283 8.54 7.71 6.72
N SER A 284 8.60 6.40 7.00
CA SER A 284 8.25 5.80 8.29
C SER A 284 6.80 6.10 8.73
N TYR A 285 5.89 6.35 7.78
CA TYR A 285 4.47 6.55 8.08
C TYR A 285 3.83 5.21 8.45
N SER A 286 2.95 5.23 9.46
CA SER A 286 2.14 4.07 9.80
C SER A 286 1.10 3.78 8.70
N ALA A 287 0.57 2.56 8.68
CA ALA A 287 -0.53 2.19 7.80
C ALA A 287 -1.75 3.07 8.00
N GLU A 288 -2.09 3.38 9.26
CA GLU A 288 -3.19 4.27 9.62
C GLU A 288 -2.94 5.72 9.15
N THR A 289 -1.74 6.25 9.41
CA THR A 289 -1.36 7.60 8.95
C THR A 289 -1.47 7.70 7.43
N THR A 290 -0.96 6.70 6.70
CA THR A 290 -1.05 6.67 5.23
C THR A 290 -2.50 6.63 4.76
N LEU A 291 -3.35 5.82 5.39
CA LEU A 291 -4.78 5.76 5.06
C LEU A 291 -5.46 7.11 5.27
N ASN A 292 -5.19 7.80 6.38
CA ASN A 292 -5.77 9.11 6.67
C ASN A 292 -5.30 10.17 5.65
N LEU A 293 -4.03 10.16 5.26
CA LEU A 293 -3.48 11.08 4.28
C LEU A 293 -4.08 10.86 2.89
N ILE A 294 -4.16 9.61 2.41
CA ILE A 294 -4.76 9.33 1.11
C ILE A 294 -6.26 9.59 1.09
N GLN A 295 -6.97 9.35 2.20
CA GLN A 295 -8.37 9.71 2.36
C GLN A 295 -8.56 11.24 2.25
N SER A 296 -7.68 12.02 2.88
CA SER A 296 -7.69 13.49 2.74
C SER A 296 -7.46 13.93 1.29
N LEU A 297 -6.50 13.32 0.58
CA LEU A 297 -6.22 13.62 -0.82
C LEU A 297 -7.42 13.29 -1.73
N TYR A 298 -8.12 12.20 -1.47
CA TYR A 298 -9.35 11.84 -2.15
C TYR A 298 -10.47 12.87 -1.92
N GLU A 299 -10.70 13.26 -0.68
CA GLU A 299 -11.71 14.26 -0.31
C GLU A 299 -11.39 15.66 -0.87
N LYS A 300 -10.09 15.98 -1.01
CA LYS A 300 -9.60 17.17 -1.72
C LYS A 300 -9.65 17.04 -3.26
N LYS A 301 -10.12 15.92 -3.79
CA LYS A 301 -10.27 15.63 -5.23
C LYS A 301 -8.95 15.44 -6.00
N PHE A 302 -7.84 15.26 -5.31
CA PHE A 302 -6.53 15.13 -5.96
C PHE A 302 -6.19 13.70 -6.39
N THR A 303 -6.78 12.69 -5.72
CA THR A 303 -6.61 11.28 -6.03
C THR A 303 -7.95 10.56 -6.16
N THR A 304 -7.93 9.36 -6.74
CA THR A 304 -9.08 8.46 -6.80
C THR A 304 -9.29 7.75 -5.45
N TYR A 305 -10.38 6.97 -5.35
CA TYR A 305 -10.79 6.28 -4.12
C TYR A 305 -9.65 5.42 -3.55
N PRO A 306 -9.36 5.53 -2.23
CA PRO A 306 -8.15 4.95 -1.67
C PRO A 306 -8.25 3.49 -1.22
N ARG A 307 -9.47 3.00 -0.87
CA ARG A 307 -9.62 1.64 -0.36
C ARG A 307 -9.84 0.65 -1.48
N VAL A 308 -8.78 0.40 -2.24
CA VAL A 308 -8.77 -0.49 -3.41
C VAL A 308 -7.75 -1.60 -3.23
N ASP A 309 -8.04 -2.75 -3.79
CA ASP A 309 -7.24 -3.98 -3.73
C ASP A 309 -6.60 -4.35 -5.08
N THR A 310 -6.76 -3.49 -6.09
CA THR A 310 -6.22 -3.70 -7.43
C THR A 310 -5.17 -2.66 -7.79
N GLN A 311 -4.19 -3.06 -8.58
CA GLN A 311 -3.11 -2.25 -9.13
C GLN A 311 -3.31 -1.94 -10.62
N TYR A 312 -4.51 -2.21 -11.15
CA TYR A 312 -4.83 -2.08 -12.57
C TYR A 312 -5.86 -0.98 -12.82
N LEU A 313 -5.84 -0.45 -14.03
CA LEU A 313 -6.86 0.45 -14.56
C LEU A 313 -7.80 -0.32 -15.49
N SER A 314 -9.07 0.06 -15.51
CA SER A 314 -10.00 -0.36 -16.53
C SER A 314 -9.74 0.37 -17.85
N ASP A 315 -10.16 -0.22 -18.96
CA ASP A 315 -9.89 0.30 -20.31
C ASP A 315 -10.52 1.68 -20.59
N ASP A 316 -11.61 2.01 -19.90
CA ASP A 316 -12.30 3.30 -19.98
C ASP A 316 -11.53 4.48 -19.36
N ILE A 317 -10.53 4.18 -18.51
CA ILE A 317 -9.64 5.20 -17.94
C ILE A 317 -8.58 5.66 -18.94
N TYR A 318 -8.19 4.79 -19.90
CA TYR A 318 -7.13 5.13 -20.84
C TYR A 318 -7.35 6.44 -21.61
N PRO A 319 -8.54 6.75 -22.14
CA PRO A 319 -8.81 8.03 -22.83
C PRO A 319 -8.64 9.27 -21.93
N LYS A 320 -8.77 9.11 -20.60
CA LYS A 320 -8.64 10.19 -19.62
C LYS A 320 -7.19 10.47 -19.21
N CYS A 321 -6.27 9.52 -19.44
CA CYS A 321 -4.87 9.65 -19.03
C CYS A 321 -4.15 10.88 -19.59
N PRO A 322 -4.33 11.30 -20.85
CA PRO A 322 -3.74 12.53 -21.35
C PRO A 322 -4.16 13.78 -20.58
N GLN A 323 -5.44 13.87 -20.19
CA GLN A 323 -5.98 14.98 -19.40
C GLN A 323 -5.39 14.96 -17.98
N ILE A 324 -5.27 13.79 -17.36
CA ILE A 324 -4.65 13.63 -16.03
C ILE A 324 -3.19 14.08 -16.05
N LEU A 325 -2.42 13.65 -17.05
CA LEU A 325 -1.02 14.07 -17.22
C LEU A 325 -0.91 15.60 -17.46
N ASN A 326 -1.81 16.18 -18.25
CA ASN A 326 -1.84 17.62 -18.45
C ASN A 326 -2.09 18.37 -17.14
N GLY A 327 -3.03 17.91 -16.31
CA GLY A 327 -3.27 18.47 -14.97
C GLY A 327 -2.04 18.35 -14.06
N LEU A 328 -1.36 17.20 -14.07
CA LEU A 328 -0.11 17.02 -13.32
C LEU A 328 1.00 17.97 -13.79
N SER A 329 1.07 18.28 -15.08
CA SER A 329 2.07 19.24 -15.61
C SER A 329 1.89 20.66 -15.05
N GLN A 330 0.70 20.99 -14.56
CA GLN A 330 0.37 22.28 -13.95
C GLN A 330 0.59 22.31 -12.44
N CYS A 331 0.85 21.16 -11.80
CA CYS A 331 1.11 21.09 -10.37
C CYS A 331 2.43 21.79 -10.02
N LYS A 332 2.37 22.69 -9.05
CA LYS A 332 3.54 23.37 -8.51
C LYS A 332 3.79 22.89 -7.09
N ILE A 333 4.99 22.41 -6.83
CA ILE A 333 5.48 22.04 -5.52
C ILE A 333 6.59 23.03 -5.18
N GLU A 334 6.48 23.72 -4.04
CA GLU A 334 7.41 24.80 -3.66
C GLU A 334 7.62 25.82 -4.80
N SER A 335 6.52 26.16 -5.49
CA SER A 335 6.51 27.06 -6.67
C SER A 335 7.22 26.51 -7.92
N GLN A 336 7.71 25.27 -7.92
CA GLN A 336 8.36 24.63 -9.07
C GLN A 336 7.44 23.63 -9.77
N PRO A 337 7.45 23.56 -11.10
CA PRO A 337 6.64 22.60 -11.88
C PRO A 337 7.29 21.21 -11.86
N LYS A 338 7.11 20.46 -10.79
CA LYS A 338 7.82 19.20 -10.51
C LYS A 338 7.65 18.14 -11.61
N TYR A 339 6.43 17.91 -12.08
CA TYR A 339 6.15 16.82 -13.03
C TYR A 339 6.25 17.25 -14.49
N MET A 340 6.24 18.55 -14.80
CA MET A 340 6.26 19.05 -16.15
C MET A 340 7.46 18.55 -16.99
N PRO A 341 8.71 18.52 -16.47
CA PRO A 341 9.84 18.00 -17.24
C PRO A 341 9.66 16.55 -17.67
N TRP A 342 9.13 15.71 -16.77
CA TRP A 342 8.89 14.30 -17.04
C TRP A 342 7.79 14.09 -18.08
N ILE A 343 6.70 14.86 -17.99
CA ILE A 343 5.58 14.77 -18.93
C ILE A 343 6.00 15.28 -20.33
N ARG A 344 6.82 16.33 -20.40
CA ARG A 344 7.41 16.79 -21.67
C ARG A 344 8.31 15.75 -22.30
N ASN A 345 9.16 15.11 -21.49
CA ASN A 345 10.02 14.04 -21.96
C ASN A 345 9.19 12.84 -22.48
N LEU A 346 8.13 12.46 -21.76
CA LEU A 346 7.22 11.42 -22.22
C LEU A 346 6.58 11.76 -23.57
N ALA A 347 6.13 12.99 -23.77
CA ALA A 347 5.57 13.46 -25.04
C ALA A 347 6.60 13.46 -26.18
N ALA A 348 7.88 13.67 -25.88
CA ALA A 348 8.97 13.57 -26.85
C ALA A 348 9.29 12.12 -27.24
N ILE A 349 9.17 11.17 -26.27
CA ILE A 349 9.41 9.73 -26.50
C ILE A 349 8.30 9.12 -27.37
N SER A 350 7.04 9.48 -27.12
CA SER A 350 5.90 8.88 -27.81
C SER A 350 4.77 9.88 -28.07
N LYS A 351 4.32 9.94 -29.33
CA LYS A 351 3.15 10.74 -29.72
C LYS A 351 1.83 10.21 -29.14
N LYS A 352 1.77 8.93 -28.78
CA LYS A 352 0.61 8.26 -28.19
C LYS A 352 1.05 7.53 -26.93
N LEU A 353 0.29 7.69 -25.84
CA LEU A 353 0.57 6.98 -24.60
C LEU A 353 0.55 5.46 -24.82
N PRO A 354 1.53 4.72 -24.30
CA PRO A 354 1.51 3.27 -24.39
C PRO A 354 0.35 2.70 -23.57
N LYS A 355 -0.38 1.73 -24.15
CA LYS A 355 -1.44 0.98 -23.47
C LYS A 355 -0.94 -0.41 -23.16
N SER A 356 -0.33 -0.59 -22.00
CA SER A 356 0.19 -1.88 -21.57
C SER A 356 -0.88 -2.68 -20.81
N LYS A 357 -0.98 -3.99 -21.07
CA LYS A 357 -1.80 -4.93 -20.28
C LYS A 357 -1.36 -5.03 -18.81
N LYS A 358 -0.14 -4.60 -18.48
CA LYS A 358 0.34 -4.51 -17.09
C LYS A 358 -0.27 -3.34 -16.32
N VAL A 359 -0.85 -2.39 -17.02
CA VAL A 359 -1.52 -1.21 -16.45
C VAL A 359 -3.02 -1.27 -16.68
N PHE A 360 -3.46 -1.62 -17.89
CA PHE A 360 -4.86 -1.63 -18.30
C PHE A 360 -5.34 -3.07 -18.47
N ASP A 361 -6.10 -3.55 -17.51
CA ASP A 361 -6.72 -4.88 -17.53
C ASP A 361 -8.06 -4.82 -16.76
N THR A 362 -9.14 -4.58 -17.47
CA THR A 362 -10.50 -4.47 -16.91
C THR A 362 -10.92 -5.72 -16.13
N SER A 363 -10.40 -6.91 -16.50
CA SER A 363 -10.74 -8.16 -15.81
C SER A 363 -10.19 -8.26 -14.39
N LYS A 364 -9.21 -7.41 -14.04
CA LYS A 364 -8.58 -7.33 -12.73
C LYS A 364 -9.04 -6.12 -11.91
N VAL A 365 -10.04 -5.41 -12.41
CA VAL A 365 -10.71 -4.31 -11.70
C VAL A 365 -12.06 -4.81 -11.23
N THR A 366 -12.26 -4.80 -9.91
CA THR A 366 -13.50 -5.20 -9.27
C THR A 366 -14.44 -3.99 -9.11
N ASP A 367 -14.41 -3.35 -7.95
CA ASP A 367 -15.26 -2.21 -7.63
C ASP A 367 -14.65 -0.89 -8.09
N HIS A 368 -13.33 -0.74 -7.91
CA HIS A 368 -12.55 0.42 -8.29
C HIS A 368 -11.23 0.01 -8.94
N HIS A 369 -10.69 0.90 -9.76
CA HIS A 369 -9.34 0.77 -10.31
C HIS A 369 -8.28 1.24 -9.29
N ALA A 370 -7.00 1.03 -9.61
CA ALA A 370 -5.86 1.47 -8.83
C ALA A 370 -5.92 2.97 -8.45
N ILE A 371 -5.21 3.33 -7.38
CA ILE A 371 -5.09 4.72 -6.92
C ILE A 371 -4.25 5.51 -7.93
N ILE A 372 -4.85 6.55 -8.51
CA ILE A 372 -4.19 7.46 -9.46
C ILE A 372 -4.53 8.93 -9.15
N PRO A 373 -3.75 9.90 -9.65
CA PRO A 373 -4.15 11.30 -9.62
C PRO A 373 -5.41 11.53 -10.46
N THR A 374 -6.21 12.54 -10.11
CA THR A 374 -7.39 12.94 -10.89
C THR A 374 -7.08 13.91 -12.03
N GLY A 375 -5.88 14.53 -11.99
CA GLY A 375 -5.53 15.61 -12.90
C GLY A 375 -5.92 17.00 -12.40
N VAL A 376 -6.53 17.12 -11.23
CA VAL A 376 -6.75 18.41 -10.56
C VAL A 376 -5.39 18.91 -10.06
N PRO A 377 -4.94 20.13 -10.43
CA PRO A 377 -3.68 20.68 -9.94
C PRO A 377 -3.69 20.84 -8.42
N VAL A 378 -2.70 20.26 -7.76
CA VAL A 378 -2.63 20.26 -6.30
C VAL A 378 -2.21 21.61 -5.75
N GLN A 379 -2.83 22.01 -4.63
CA GLN A 379 -2.50 23.20 -3.86
C GLN A 379 -2.89 23.01 -2.39
N GLY A 380 -2.18 23.70 -1.49
CA GLY A 380 -2.52 23.68 -0.07
C GLY A 380 -2.33 22.32 0.61
N LEU A 381 -1.41 21.49 0.12
CA LEU A 381 -1.06 20.23 0.74
C LEU A 381 -0.10 20.44 1.92
N THR A 382 -0.28 19.65 2.97
CA THR A 382 0.75 19.46 3.98
C THR A 382 1.93 18.69 3.39
N ILE A 383 3.11 18.78 4.02
CA ILE A 383 4.31 18.04 3.59
C ILE A 383 4.02 16.53 3.52
N MET A 384 3.29 15.99 4.49
CA MET A 384 2.95 14.58 4.51
C MET A 384 2.00 14.19 3.38
N GLU A 385 0.97 14.98 3.11
CA GLU A 385 0.06 14.77 1.97
C GLU A 385 0.81 14.86 0.64
N GLN A 386 1.72 15.82 0.54
CA GLN A 386 2.55 15.99 -0.65
C GLN A 386 3.44 14.78 -0.91
N ASN A 387 4.07 14.22 0.14
CA ASN A 387 4.87 13.01 0.03
C ASN A 387 4.06 11.82 -0.52
N VAL A 388 2.84 11.64 -0.02
CA VAL A 388 1.94 10.56 -0.49
C VAL A 388 1.49 10.82 -1.93
N PHE A 389 1.08 12.06 -2.24
CA PHE A 389 0.68 12.44 -3.60
C PHE A 389 1.82 12.24 -4.59
N ASP A 390 3.04 12.57 -4.21
CA ASP A 390 4.26 12.44 -5.01
C ASP A 390 4.55 10.99 -5.41
N LEU A 391 4.38 10.05 -4.47
CA LEU A 391 4.50 8.63 -4.77
C LEU A 391 3.49 8.20 -5.83
N ILE A 392 2.23 8.62 -5.68
CA ILE A 392 1.14 8.25 -6.58
C ILE A 392 1.35 8.86 -7.97
N ALA A 393 1.68 10.16 -8.04
CA ALA A 393 1.91 10.86 -9.29
C ALA A 393 3.12 10.30 -10.05
N THR A 394 4.24 10.08 -9.36
CA THR A 394 5.45 9.47 -9.94
C THR A 394 5.16 8.07 -10.49
N ARG A 395 4.43 7.25 -9.72
CA ARG A 395 4.05 5.89 -10.12
C ARG A 395 3.14 5.91 -11.35
N PHE A 396 2.18 6.82 -11.41
CA PHE A 396 1.29 6.99 -12.55
C PHE A 396 2.04 7.43 -13.82
N ILE A 397 2.95 8.41 -13.71
CA ILE A 397 3.77 8.85 -14.84
C ILE A 397 4.69 7.72 -15.31
N SER A 398 5.32 6.98 -14.38
CA SER A 398 6.19 5.85 -14.68
C SER A 398 5.52 4.77 -15.53
N ALA A 399 4.22 4.55 -15.34
CA ALA A 399 3.45 3.55 -16.07
C ALA A 399 3.42 3.75 -17.59
N PHE A 400 3.74 4.96 -18.07
CA PHE A 400 3.80 5.32 -19.47
C PHE A 400 5.23 5.46 -20.02
N TYR A 401 6.24 5.30 -19.16
CA TYR A 401 7.64 5.34 -19.56
C TYR A 401 8.09 3.99 -20.13
N PRO A 402 9.13 3.99 -20.99
CA PRO A 402 9.72 2.76 -21.49
C PRO A 402 10.37 1.96 -20.35
N ASP A 403 10.52 0.67 -20.58
CA ASP A 403 11.24 -0.23 -19.66
C ASP A 403 12.68 0.23 -19.48
N CYS A 404 13.21 0.04 -18.26
CA CYS A 404 14.63 0.15 -18.02
C CYS A 404 15.36 -1.03 -18.68
N LYS A 405 16.37 -0.76 -19.49
CA LYS A 405 17.20 -1.78 -20.12
C LYS A 405 18.53 -1.90 -19.39
N PHE A 406 18.92 -3.09 -19.07
CA PHE A 406 20.19 -3.36 -18.39
C PHE A 406 20.93 -4.54 -19.01
N SER A 407 22.21 -4.63 -18.72
CA SER A 407 23.06 -5.78 -19.03
C SER A 407 23.58 -6.36 -17.72
N THR A 408 23.39 -7.66 -17.55
CA THR A 408 24.02 -8.42 -16.45
C THR A 408 25.23 -9.14 -17.01
N THR A 409 26.40 -8.89 -16.43
CA THR A 409 27.65 -9.59 -16.74
C THR A 409 27.94 -10.57 -15.63
N THR A 410 27.95 -11.87 -15.95
CA THR A 410 28.37 -12.94 -15.03
C THR A 410 29.74 -13.42 -15.46
N VAL A 411 30.67 -13.37 -14.53
CA VAL A 411 32.03 -13.85 -14.74
C VAL A 411 32.29 -15.06 -13.84
N LEU A 412 32.68 -16.16 -14.42
CA LEU A 412 33.14 -17.36 -13.72
C LEU A 412 34.66 -17.45 -13.81
N GLY A 413 35.30 -17.65 -12.70
CA GLY A 413 36.72 -17.94 -12.61
C GLY A 413 36.99 -19.23 -11.86
N GLU A 414 38.16 -19.77 -11.94
CA GLU A 414 38.56 -21.01 -11.28
C GLU A 414 39.98 -20.94 -10.75
N VAL A 415 40.22 -21.59 -9.63
CA VAL A 415 41.53 -21.91 -9.11
C VAL A 415 41.52 -23.39 -8.72
N ASP A 416 42.31 -24.20 -9.40
CA ASP A 416 42.53 -25.63 -9.06
C ASP A 416 41.22 -26.42 -8.82
N GLY A 417 40.22 -26.27 -9.74
CA GLY A 417 38.95 -26.95 -9.66
C GLY A 417 37.89 -26.29 -8.77
N ILE A 418 38.25 -25.24 -8.02
CA ILE A 418 37.27 -24.45 -7.23
C ILE A 418 36.80 -23.27 -8.07
N GLU A 419 35.51 -23.25 -8.34
CA GLU A 419 34.87 -22.20 -9.17
C GLU A 419 34.41 -21.01 -8.33
N PHE A 420 34.61 -19.82 -8.88
CA PHE A 420 34.24 -18.54 -8.29
C PHE A 420 33.37 -17.75 -9.27
N LYS A 421 32.48 -16.93 -8.71
CA LYS A 421 31.53 -16.15 -9.49
C LYS A 421 31.47 -14.71 -9.01
N VAL A 422 31.35 -13.78 -9.95
CA VAL A 422 30.90 -12.40 -9.71
C VAL A 422 29.85 -12.04 -10.73
N THR A 423 28.91 -11.19 -10.32
CA THR A 423 27.85 -10.66 -11.19
C THR A 423 27.81 -9.15 -11.08
N GLY A 424 27.86 -8.45 -12.23
CA GLY A 424 27.65 -7.03 -12.32
C GLY A 424 26.38 -6.70 -13.09
N LYS A 425 25.80 -5.55 -12.81
CA LYS A 425 24.62 -5.00 -13.52
C LYS A 425 24.94 -3.59 -13.97
N GLU A 426 24.76 -3.35 -15.26
CA GLU A 426 24.95 -2.05 -15.90
C GLU A 426 23.63 -1.60 -16.51
N ILE A 427 23.17 -0.39 -16.19
CA ILE A 427 22.00 0.20 -16.84
C ILE A 427 22.42 0.79 -18.17
N LEU A 428 21.76 0.29 -19.23
CA LEU A 428 21.97 0.74 -20.61
C LEU A 428 21.05 1.92 -20.98
N GLU A 429 19.78 1.82 -20.56
CA GLU A 429 18.76 2.85 -20.74
C GLU A 429 17.93 2.94 -19.47
N GLU A 430 17.89 4.08 -18.82
CA GLU A 430 17.20 4.26 -17.52
C GLU A 430 15.69 4.00 -17.61
N GLY A 431 15.06 4.35 -18.74
CA GLY A 431 13.62 4.23 -18.88
C GLY A 431 12.87 4.94 -17.76
N TRP A 432 11.92 4.26 -17.11
CA TRP A 432 11.12 4.79 -15.99
C TRP A 432 11.96 5.10 -14.73
N ARG A 433 13.14 4.53 -14.57
CA ARG A 433 13.98 4.74 -13.38
C ARG A 433 14.48 6.18 -13.25
N CYS A 434 14.60 6.92 -14.38
CA CYS A 434 14.95 8.34 -14.35
C CYS A 434 14.00 9.21 -13.51
N LEU A 435 12.79 8.71 -13.20
CA LEU A 435 11.81 9.39 -12.35
C LEU A 435 12.04 9.13 -10.85
N THR A 436 12.76 8.09 -10.49
CA THR A 436 12.95 7.64 -9.10
C THR A 436 14.32 7.97 -8.53
N GLU A 437 15.34 8.12 -9.34
CA GLU A 437 16.74 8.30 -8.92
C GLU A 437 17.17 9.77 -8.75
N SER A 438 16.31 10.75 -9.06
CA SER A 438 16.67 12.17 -8.97
C SER A 438 16.80 12.74 -7.55
N SER A 439 16.69 11.91 -6.51
CA SER A 439 16.82 12.37 -5.12
C SER A 439 18.10 11.93 -4.38
N SER A 440 19.02 11.20 -5.01
CA SER A 440 20.16 10.66 -4.27
C SER A 440 21.57 10.95 -4.82
N THR A 441 21.74 11.70 -5.93
CA THR A 441 23.08 12.02 -6.39
C THR A 441 23.16 13.33 -7.17
N LYS A 442 22.93 14.45 -6.52
CA LYS A 442 23.50 15.76 -6.85
C LYS A 442 23.21 16.74 -5.72
N ASN A 443 23.96 16.65 -4.64
CA ASN A 443 24.36 17.81 -3.83
C ASN A 443 25.54 17.41 -2.99
N GLU A 444 26.69 17.86 -3.45
CA GLU A 444 27.48 18.91 -2.84
C GLU A 444 28.41 18.39 -1.74
N LYS A 445 29.66 18.24 -2.19
CA LYS A 445 30.77 18.63 -1.37
C LYS A 445 30.57 20.10 -1.00
N ASN A 446 30.14 20.38 0.21
CA ASN A 446 30.46 21.61 0.91
C ASN A 446 30.50 21.33 2.40
N ASP A 447 31.67 21.60 2.92
CA ASP A 447 32.09 21.62 4.29
C ASP A 447 31.13 22.37 5.20
N MET A 448 30.79 21.79 6.35
CA MET A 448 30.81 22.45 7.66
C MET A 448 30.63 21.46 8.81
N PRO A 449 31.13 21.71 10.02
CA PRO A 449 31.63 20.68 10.92
C PRO A 449 30.59 20.13 11.92
N SER A 450 30.93 18.92 12.34
CA SER A 450 30.33 18.10 13.38
C SER A 450 30.03 18.83 14.71
N ASN A 451 28.91 18.50 15.33
CA ASN A 451 28.84 18.34 16.77
C ASN A 451 27.88 17.23 17.19
N ASN A 452 28.48 16.20 17.73
CA ASN A 452 28.09 15.20 18.70
C ASN A 452 26.59 15.08 19.13
N MET A 453 25.98 13.91 18.94
CA MET A 453 25.69 13.06 20.09
C MET A 453 25.46 11.60 19.65
N ALA A 454 26.10 10.73 20.42
CA ALA A 454 26.22 9.30 20.20
C ALA A 454 24.89 8.56 20.34
N SER A 455 24.69 7.59 19.46
CA SER A 455 24.12 6.30 19.80
C SER A 455 24.71 5.23 18.86
N GLN A 456 25.28 4.24 19.49
CA GLN A 456 25.92 3.07 18.92
C GLN A 456 24.96 2.32 18.01
N GLU A 457 25.43 2.08 16.80
CA GLU A 457 25.12 0.91 15.98
C GLU A 457 25.74 1.16 14.61
N ASN A 458 26.89 0.55 14.34
CA ASN A 458 27.36 0.27 12.98
C ASN A 458 28.79 -0.31 13.00
N GLU A 459 28.89 -1.58 13.32
CA GLU A 459 30.00 -2.40 12.84
C GLU A 459 29.47 -3.39 11.81
N ALA A 460 29.30 -2.94 10.57
CA ALA A 460 29.15 -3.81 9.39
C ALA A 460 29.25 -3.04 8.06
N ASN A 461 30.11 -2.02 7.96
CA ASN A 461 30.33 -1.37 6.67
C ASN A 461 31.79 -0.88 6.51
N THR A 462 32.72 -1.80 6.53
CA THR A 462 34.11 -1.53 6.13
C THR A 462 34.58 -2.43 4.99
N SER A 463 33.71 -2.70 4.03
CA SER A 463 34.07 -3.39 2.78
C SER A 463 33.53 -2.76 1.51
N SER A 464 33.13 -1.50 1.55
CA SER A 464 32.55 -0.81 0.37
C SER A 464 33.57 -0.32 -0.67
N SER A 465 34.85 -0.63 -0.53
CA SER A 465 35.89 -0.29 -1.51
C SER A 465 36.20 -1.43 -2.51
N LEU A 466 35.70 -2.64 -2.28
CA LEU A 466 35.91 -3.78 -3.17
C LEU A 466 34.69 -4.01 -4.04
N ARG A 467 34.89 -4.03 -5.36
CA ARG A 467 33.83 -4.24 -6.38
C ARG A 467 33.32 -5.67 -6.34
N GLY A 468 32.37 -5.97 -5.46
CA GLY A 468 31.74 -7.27 -5.37
C GLY A 468 30.47 -7.15 -4.55
N GLY A 469 29.35 -6.96 -5.22
CA GLY A 469 28.16 -6.42 -4.58
C GLY A 469 27.06 -7.37 -4.23
N VAL A 470 26.20 -6.89 -3.40
CA VAL A 470 24.88 -7.44 -3.07
C VAL A 470 23.98 -7.40 -4.31
N GLU A 471 23.19 -8.44 -4.56
CA GLU A 471 22.21 -8.46 -5.66
C GLU A 471 21.30 -7.22 -5.60
N GLY A 472 21.39 -6.39 -6.64
CA GLY A 472 20.52 -5.20 -6.80
C GLY A 472 21.23 -3.87 -7.06
N GLU A 473 22.52 -3.73 -6.78
CA GLU A 473 23.26 -2.50 -7.05
C GLU A 473 23.85 -2.46 -8.46
N ASN A 474 23.95 -1.23 -9.03
CA ASN A 474 24.63 -1.00 -10.30
C ASN A 474 26.14 -1.15 -10.12
N ILE A 475 26.64 -2.35 -10.33
CA ILE A 475 28.05 -2.67 -10.23
C ILE A 475 28.59 -2.86 -11.63
N THR A 476 29.42 -1.91 -12.07
CA THR A 476 30.15 -2.02 -13.33
C THR A 476 31.43 -2.82 -13.06
N LEU A 477 31.49 -4.02 -13.63
CA LEU A 477 32.69 -4.85 -13.56
C LEU A 477 33.75 -4.36 -14.54
N PRO A 478 35.07 -4.53 -14.22
CA PRO A 478 36.11 -4.38 -15.24
C PRO A 478 35.91 -5.36 -16.38
N THR A 479 36.50 -5.05 -17.54
CA THR A 479 36.47 -5.97 -18.66
C THR A 479 37.37 -7.16 -18.37
N PHE A 480 36.78 -8.35 -18.31
CA PHE A 480 37.47 -9.64 -18.20
C PHE A 480 37.48 -10.37 -19.53
N THR A 481 38.57 -11.11 -19.78
CA THR A 481 38.72 -11.92 -20.99
C THR A 481 38.80 -13.39 -20.62
N GLN A 482 38.07 -14.25 -21.32
CA GLN A 482 38.16 -15.71 -21.11
C GLN A 482 39.58 -16.19 -21.33
N GLY A 483 40.08 -16.98 -20.40
CA GLY A 483 41.44 -17.53 -20.43
C GLY A 483 42.48 -16.61 -19.79
N GLU A 484 42.16 -15.37 -19.44
CA GLU A 484 43.11 -14.55 -18.70
C GLU A 484 43.37 -15.15 -17.31
N SER A 485 44.63 -15.07 -16.87
CA SER A 485 45.08 -15.68 -15.61
C SER A 485 46.07 -14.76 -14.92
N GLY A 486 46.10 -14.81 -13.56
CA GLY A 486 47.01 -13.99 -12.80
C GLY A 486 46.88 -14.22 -11.30
N PRO A 487 47.72 -13.49 -10.52
CA PRO A 487 47.72 -13.59 -9.06
C PRO A 487 46.37 -13.05 -8.50
N HIS A 488 45.93 -13.66 -7.42
CA HIS A 488 44.76 -13.28 -6.67
C HIS A 488 45.01 -13.33 -5.15
N THR A 489 44.09 -12.78 -4.39
CA THR A 489 44.18 -12.80 -2.93
C THR A 489 42.96 -13.54 -2.36
N PRO A 490 43.15 -14.85 -2.01
CA PRO A 490 42.05 -15.61 -1.41
C PRO A 490 41.79 -15.20 0.03
N THR A 491 40.56 -15.30 0.46
CA THR A 491 40.07 -15.04 1.81
C THR A 491 39.09 -16.09 2.24
N LEU A 492 39.21 -16.55 3.49
CA LEU A 492 38.22 -17.39 4.15
C LEU A 492 37.69 -16.62 5.33
N THR A 493 36.44 -16.19 5.24
CA THR A 493 35.84 -15.33 6.26
C THR A 493 34.85 -16.13 7.09
N GLU A 494 35.02 -16.15 8.39
CA GLU A 494 34.08 -16.69 9.36
C GLU A 494 32.91 -15.69 9.51
N LYS A 495 31.70 -16.19 9.43
CA LYS A 495 30.46 -15.45 9.64
C LYS A 495 29.56 -16.27 10.55
N GLN A 496 28.54 -15.62 11.09
CA GLN A 496 27.51 -16.29 11.87
C GLN A 496 26.13 -16.04 11.22
N THR A 497 25.25 -17.02 11.33
CA THR A 497 23.84 -16.82 10.97
C THR A 497 23.24 -15.79 11.92
N THR A 498 22.31 -14.99 11.43
CA THR A 498 21.62 -13.96 12.21
C THR A 498 20.15 -14.30 12.36
N PRO A 499 19.52 -13.91 13.47
CA PRO A 499 18.08 -14.14 13.64
C PRO A 499 17.27 -13.38 12.58
N PRO A 500 16.02 -13.81 12.32
CA PRO A 500 15.13 -13.03 11.47
C PRO A 500 14.92 -11.64 12.09
N LYS A 501 14.78 -10.63 11.24
CA LYS A 501 14.51 -9.26 11.70
C LYS A 501 13.09 -9.16 12.28
N PHE A 502 12.89 -8.24 13.21
CA PHE A 502 11.56 -7.84 13.65
C PHE A 502 10.70 -7.40 12.47
N TYR A 503 9.39 -7.58 12.59
CA TYR A 503 8.49 -7.01 11.61
C TYR A 503 8.51 -5.47 11.69
N THR A 504 8.56 -4.84 10.54
CA THR A 504 8.12 -3.46 10.32
C THR A 504 6.67 -3.48 9.87
N GLU A 505 5.95 -2.35 9.94
CA GLU A 505 4.59 -2.30 9.36
C GLU A 505 4.59 -2.71 7.89
N ALA A 506 5.57 -2.25 7.11
CA ALA A 506 5.72 -2.64 5.70
C ALA A 506 5.88 -4.14 5.49
N SER A 507 6.59 -4.85 6.38
CA SER A 507 6.76 -6.30 6.27
C SER A 507 5.59 -7.10 6.83
N LEU A 508 4.81 -6.50 7.74
CA LEU A 508 3.61 -7.12 8.31
C LEU A 508 2.40 -7.01 7.38
N LEU A 509 2.33 -5.96 6.55
CA LEU A 509 1.28 -5.75 5.54
C LEU A 509 1.43 -6.67 4.31
N ARG A 510 2.60 -7.27 4.10
CA ARG A 510 2.91 -8.22 3.01
C ARG A 510 2.59 -9.65 3.38
#